data_ea9b13ec145e6f385926e0ee148b6acb
#
_entry.id   ea9b13ec145e6f385926e0ee148b6acb
#
_cell.length_a   1.000
_cell.length_b   1.000
_cell.length_c   1.000
_cell.angle_alpha   90.00
_cell.angle_beta   90.00
_cell.angle_gamma   90.00
#
_symmetry.space_group_name_H-M   'P 1'
#
loop_
_entity.id
_entity.type
_entity.pdbx_description
1 polymer ?
#
loop_
_entity_poly.entity_id
_entity_poly.type
_entity_poly.pdbx_seq_one_letter_code
_entity_poly.pdbx_strand_id
1 'polypeptide(L)'
;MAKVTAVCISERKGTKKHPVDFITVREHHGIEGDAHAGNWHRQISLLAQESVDEMRSTGLRLAAGDFAENILTEGIDLKHLPVGTVLRVGETRLQVTQIGKECHNDCEIRRLTGKCVMPTDGIFAVVLTGGTIQPGDEIEEEKPWNASRRRRPWATFCATT
;
A
#
# COMPACT_ATOMS: atom_id res chain seq x y z
N MET A 1 13.24 3.19 10.97
CA MET A 1 12.97 2.15 9.99
C MET A 1 11.49 2.07 9.69
N ALA A 2 11.13 1.90 8.44
CA ALA A 2 9.73 1.86 8.08
C ALA A 2 9.11 0.52 8.45
N LYS A 3 7.85 0.55 8.87
CA LYS A 3 7.16 -0.67 9.25
C LYS A 3 5.65 -0.56 9.04
N VAL A 4 5.00 -1.72 9.04
CA VAL A 4 3.55 -1.83 8.98
C VAL A 4 2.98 -1.57 10.37
N THR A 5 1.99 -0.67 10.45
CA THR A 5 1.32 -0.39 11.73
C THR A 5 -0.01 -1.12 11.85
N ALA A 6 -0.69 -1.37 10.72
CA ALA A 6 -1.95 -2.11 10.74
C ALA A 6 -2.23 -2.69 9.36
N VAL A 7 -3.00 -3.78 9.32
CA VAL A 7 -3.48 -4.39 8.09
C VAL A 7 -4.98 -4.56 8.18
N CYS A 8 -5.69 -4.21 7.10
CA CYS A 8 -7.15 -4.12 7.10
C CYS A 8 -7.75 -4.68 5.83
N ILE A 9 -8.94 -5.25 5.95
CA ILE A 9 -9.68 -5.79 4.81
C ILE A 9 -11.15 -5.44 4.91
N SER A 10 -11.86 -5.55 3.79
CA SER A 10 -13.32 -5.44 3.77
C SER A 10 -13.87 -6.38 2.70
N GLU A 11 -15.12 -6.77 2.87
CA GLU A 11 -15.77 -7.64 1.90
C GLU A 11 -16.38 -6.85 0.73
N ARG A 12 -16.57 -5.55 0.89
CA ARG A 12 -17.18 -4.70 -0.15
C ARG A 12 -16.35 -3.46 -0.41
N LYS A 13 -16.39 -3.01 -1.66
CA LYS A 13 -15.73 -1.76 -2.06
C LYS A 13 -16.54 -0.58 -1.55
N GLY A 14 -15.86 0.55 -1.35
CA GLY A 14 -16.51 1.79 -0.95
C GLY A 14 -16.90 1.86 0.51
N THR A 15 -16.52 0.86 1.31
CA THR A 15 -16.80 0.85 2.75
C THR A 15 -15.50 0.91 3.52
N LYS A 16 -15.61 1.22 4.81
CA LYS A 16 -14.46 1.14 5.71
C LYS A 16 -13.95 -0.29 5.75
N LYS A 17 -12.66 -0.42 5.97
CA LYS A 17 -12.05 -1.73 6.19
C LYS A 17 -11.84 -1.90 7.70
N HIS A 18 -11.67 -3.13 8.13
CA HIS A 18 -11.44 -3.41 9.55
C HIS A 18 -10.08 -4.04 9.74
N PRO A 19 -9.39 -3.76 10.86
CA PRO A 19 -8.08 -4.33 11.10
C PRO A 19 -8.18 -5.81 11.39
N VAL A 20 -7.15 -6.54 10.96
CA VAL A 20 -7.02 -7.98 11.21
C VAL A 20 -5.61 -8.25 11.70
N ASP A 21 -5.37 -9.46 12.21
CA ASP A 21 -4.07 -9.81 12.76
C ASP A 21 -2.99 -9.95 11.71
N PHE A 22 -3.37 -10.42 10.54
CA PHE A 22 -2.46 -10.56 9.41
C PHE A 22 -3.27 -10.64 8.11
N ILE A 23 -2.59 -10.41 6.99
CA ILE A 23 -3.20 -10.60 5.67
C ILE A 23 -2.30 -11.54 4.87
N THR A 24 -2.92 -12.31 3.98
CA THR A 24 -2.20 -13.17 3.04
C THR A 24 -2.33 -12.55 1.67
N VAL A 25 -1.21 -12.26 1.02
CA VAL A 25 -1.22 -11.66 -0.31
C VAL A 25 -0.75 -12.70 -1.33
N ARG A 26 -1.34 -12.64 -2.51
CA ARG A 26 -1.06 -13.59 -3.59
C ARG A 26 -0.73 -12.84 -4.87
N GLU A 27 0.22 -13.39 -5.62
CA GLU A 27 0.62 -12.81 -6.90
C GLU A 27 -0.55 -12.75 -7.86
N HIS A 28 -0.63 -11.66 -8.59
CA HIS A 28 -1.68 -11.40 -9.59
C HIS A 28 -3.10 -11.35 -9.00
N HIS A 29 -3.22 -11.22 -7.70
CA HIS A 29 -4.53 -11.23 -7.05
C HIS A 29 -4.67 -10.10 -6.01
N GLY A 30 -3.78 -10.04 -5.04
CA GLY A 30 -3.86 -9.10 -3.94
C GLY A 30 -4.07 -9.81 -2.62
N ILE A 31 -4.93 -9.26 -1.76
CA ILE A 31 -5.16 -9.79 -0.43
C ILE A 31 -6.34 -10.77 -0.46
N GLU A 32 -6.12 -11.97 0.05
CA GLU A 32 -7.21 -12.94 0.14
C GLU A 32 -8.31 -12.41 1.03
N GLY A 33 -9.54 -12.48 0.54
CA GLY A 33 -10.71 -12.03 1.29
C GLY A 33 -11.01 -10.55 1.22
N ASP A 34 -10.20 -9.77 0.51
CA ASP A 34 -10.45 -8.34 0.40
C ASP A 34 -11.20 -7.99 -0.88
N ALA A 35 -12.05 -6.96 -0.80
CA ALA A 35 -12.89 -6.55 -1.91
C ALA A 35 -12.11 -6.07 -3.13
N HIS A 36 -10.91 -5.53 -2.93
CA HIS A 36 -10.09 -5.01 -4.03
C HIS A 36 -9.19 -6.05 -4.67
N ALA A 37 -9.21 -7.29 -4.18
CA ALA A 37 -8.42 -8.35 -4.77
C ALA A 37 -8.88 -8.63 -6.19
N GLY A 38 -7.94 -8.94 -7.08
CA GLY A 38 -8.25 -9.23 -8.46
C GLY A 38 -7.06 -8.94 -9.36
N ASN A 39 -7.20 -9.30 -10.62
CA ASN A 39 -6.12 -9.11 -11.57
C ASN A 39 -6.21 -7.72 -12.19
N TRP A 40 -5.78 -6.71 -11.45
CA TRP A 40 -5.78 -5.33 -11.90
C TRP A 40 -4.70 -4.55 -11.14
N HIS A 41 -4.57 -3.25 -11.42
CA HIS A 41 -3.45 -2.47 -10.88
C HIS A 41 -3.66 -1.93 -9.47
N ARG A 42 -4.86 -2.05 -8.92
CA ARG A 42 -5.13 -1.59 -7.55
C ARG A 42 -5.48 -2.74 -6.62
N GLN A 43 -4.61 -3.74 -6.60
CA GLN A 43 -4.83 -4.92 -5.77
C GLN A 43 -4.76 -4.63 -4.28
N ILE A 44 -3.86 -3.73 -3.88
CA ILE A 44 -3.63 -3.38 -2.48
C ILE A 44 -3.50 -1.88 -2.37
N SER A 45 -4.06 -1.30 -1.31
CA SER A 45 -3.88 0.11 -1.02
C SER A 45 -3.03 0.29 0.23
N LEU A 46 -2.17 1.30 0.21
CA LEU A 46 -1.32 1.65 1.33
C LEU A 46 -1.51 3.12 1.69
N LEU A 47 -1.47 3.42 2.98
CA LEU A 47 -1.62 4.78 3.46
C LEU A 47 -0.66 4.98 4.63
N ALA A 48 -0.04 6.14 4.70
CA ALA A 48 0.89 6.43 5.78
C ALA A 48 0.11 6.73 7.07
N GLN A 49 0.55 6.15 8.18
CA GLN A 49 -0.01 6.46 9.48
C GLN A 49 0.11 7.96 9.76
N GLU A 50 1.19 8.58 9.29
CA GLU A 50 1.41 10.01 9.45
C GLU A 50 0.30 10.84 8.81
N SER A 51 -0.24 10.39 7.67
CA SER A 51 -1.36 11.07 7.01
C SER A 51 -2.64 10.96 7.85
N VAL A 52 -2.86 9.81 8.46
CA VAL A 52 -4.02 9.62 9.33
C VAL A 52 -3.87 10.47 10.59
N ASP A 53 -2.68 10.52 11.15
CA ASP A 53 -2.42 11.32 12.35
C ASP A 53 -2.64 12.81 12.08
N GLU A 54 -2.27 13.27 10.90
CA GLU A 54 -2.50 14.66 10.50
C GLU A 54 -4.00 14.94 10.45
N MET A 55 -4.80 14.02 9.96
CA MET A 55 -6.24 14.17 9.94
C MET A 55 -6.83 14.14 11.35
N ARG A 56 -6.27 13.33 12.25
CA ARG A 56 -6.72 13.30 13.64
C ARG A 56 -6.50 14.63 14.34
N SER A 57 -5.48 15.37 13.94
CA SER A 57 -5.19 16.67 14.55
C SER A 57 -6.31 17.66 14.34
N THR A 58 -7.23 17.40 13.39
CA THR A 58 -8.40 18.26 13.16
C THR A 58 -9.58 17.91 14.07
N GLY A 59 -9.42 16.94 14.98
CA GLY A 59 -10.46 16.54 15.91
C GLY A 59 -11.26 15.32 15.51
N LEU A 60 -10.93 14.70 14.38
CA LEU A 60 -11.63 13.50 13.92
C LEU A 60 -11.15 12.26 14.68
N ARG A 61 -12.09 11.37 14.96
CA ARG A 61 -11.77 10.07 15.54
C ARG A 61 -11.59 9.08 14.41
N LEU A 62 -10.37 8.66 14.19
CA LEU A 62 -10.03 7.79 13.08
C LEU A 62 -9.31 6.55 13.57
N ALA A 63 -9.68 5.42 13.01
CA ALA A 63 -9.07 4.13 13.31
C ALA A 63 -8.52 3.52 12.04
N ALA A 64 -7.69 2.48 12.18
CA ALA A 64 -7.17 1.75 11.04
C ALA A 64 -8.33 1.22 10.18
N GLY A 65 -8.23 1.41 8.88
CA GLY A 65 -9.25 0.97 7.93
C GLY A 65 -10.31 2.01 7.59
N ASP A 66 -10.36 3.12 8.33
CA ASP A 66 -11.40 4.12 8.14
C ASP A 66 -11.37 4.79 6.76
N PHE A 67 -10.22 4.82 6.11
CA PHE A 67 -10.11 5.36 4.76
C PHE A 67 -10.10 4.26 3.71
N ALA A 68 -10.48 3.05 4.08
CA ALA A 68 -10.50 1.87 3.22
C ALA A 68 -9.10 1.45 2.75
N GLU A 69 -8.10 1.81 3.52
CA GLU A 69 -6.73 1.37 3.23
C GLU A 69 -6.53 -0.06 3.70
N ASN A 70 -5.66 -0.79 3.00
CA ASN A 70 -5.31 -2.14 3.39
C ASN A 70 -4.13 -2.16 4.36
N ILE A 71 -3.10 -1.38 4.09
CA ILE A 71 -1.88 -1.37 4.88
C ILE A 71 -1.60 0.05 5.36
N LEU A 72 -1.50 0.22 6.67
CA LEU A 72 -1.01 1.47 7.25
C LEU A 72 0.48 1.31 7.52
N THR A 73 1.25 2.32 7.18
CA THR A 73 2.71 2.28 7.33
C THR A 73 3.19 3.46 8.15
N GLU A 74 4.39 3.36 8.72
CA GLU A 74 5.05 4.52 9.30
C GLU A 74 6.52 4.53 8.90
N GLY A 75 7.11 5.70 8.85
CA GLY A 75 8.53 5.84 8.55
C GLY A 75 8.88 5.87 7.07
N ILE A 76 7.90 5.90 6.17
CA ILE A 76 8.15 5.97 4.74
C ILE A 76 7.16 6.94 4.09
N ASP A 77 7.67 7.78 3.21
CA ASP A 77 6.86 8.78 2.52
C ASP A 77 6.26 8.18 1.24
N LEU A 78 5.13 7.51 1.42
CA LEU A 78 4.51 6.74 0.33
C LEU A 78 4.11 7.59 -0.87
N LYS A 79 3.52 8.75 -0.62
CA LYS A 79 2.95 9.55 -1.72
C LYS A 79 3.99 10.14 -2.66
N HIS A 80 5.26 10.14 -2.27
CA HIS A 80 6.33 10.62 -3.11
C HIS A 80 7.14 9.51 -3.78
N LEU A 81 6.74 8.25 -3.61
CA LEU A 81 7.41 7.14 -4.28
C LEU A 81 7.04 7.13 -5.77
N PRO A 82 8.00 6.97 -6.66
CA PRO A 82 7.65 6.86 -8.08
C PRO A 82 6.83 5.60 -8.36
N VAL A 83 5.92 5.69 -9.31
CA VAL A 83 5.21 4.51 -9.82
C VAL A 83 6.28 3.55 -10.36
N GLY A 84 6.14 2.28 -10.05
CA GLY A 84 7.13 1.26 -10.41
C GLY A 84 8.07 0.89 -9.26
N THR A 85 8.06 1.67 -8.17
CA THR A 85 8.87 1.36 -7.01
C THR A 85 8.44 0.02 -6.42
N VAL A 86 9.41 -0.81 -6.05
CA VAL A 86 9.14 -2.10 -5.41
C VAL A 86 9.44 -1.96 -3.92
N LEU A 87 8.47 -2.35 -3.10
CA LEU A 87 8.60 -2.35 -1.66
C LEU A 87 8.67 -3.79 -1.16
N ARG A 88 9.64 -4.06 -0.31
CA ARG A 88 9.69 -5.33 0.40
C ARG A 88 8.96 -5.11 1.71
N VAL A 89 7.93 -5.88 1.95
CA VAL A 89 7.11 -5.78 3.15
C VAL A 89 7.11 -7.16 3.80
N GLY A 90 7.90 -7.31 4.87
CA GLY A 90 8.10 -8.63 5.45
C GLY A 90 8.71 -9.57 4.42
N GLU A 91 8.02 -10.67 4.18
CA GLU A 91 8.48 -11.66 3.18
C GLU A 91 7.93 -11.40 1.77
N THR A 92 7.13 -10.36 1.60
CA THR A 92 6.45 -10.09 0.33
C THR A 92 7.11 -8.96 -0.44
N ARG A 93 6.76 -8.84 -1.73
CA ARG A 93 7.20 -7.73 -2.57
C ARG A 93 5.99 -7.14 -3.27
N LEU A 94 5.84 -5.84 -3.18
CA LEU A 94 4.73 -5.10 -3.78
C LEU A 94 5.29 -4.03 -4.71
N GLN A 95 4.62 -3.80 -5.84
CA GLN A 95 5.06 -2.76 -6.78
C GLN A 95 4.02 -1.66 -6.87
N VAL A 96 4.43 -0.43 -6.65
CA VAL A 96 3.56 0.74 -6.72
C VAL A 96 3.07 0.93 -8.15
N THR A 97 1.76 0.99 -8.32
CA THR A 97 1.13 1.13 -9.63
C THR A 97 0.39 2.44 -9.80
N GLN A 98 -0.02 3.08 -8.71
CA GLN A 98 -0.79 4.31 -8.81
C GLN A 98 -0.63 5.11 -7.51
N ILE A 99 -0.56 6.43 -7.64
CA ILE A 99 -0.50 7.32 -6.49
C ILE A 99 -1.78 8.14 -6.50
N GLY A 100 -2.53 8.08 -5.39
CA GLY A 100 -3.81 8.74 -5.30
C GLY A 100 -4.88 8.06 -6.14
N LYS A 101 -6.07 8.59 -6.10
CA LYS A 101 -7.18 8.11 -6.93
C LYS A 101 -8.25 9.17 -7.01
N GLU A 102 -9.10 9.07 -8.05
CA GLU A 102 -10.31 9.85 -8.10
C GLU A 102 -11.30 9.27 -7.10
N CYS A 103 -11.97 10.14 -6.36
CA CYS A 103 -12.91 9.72 -5.35
C CYS A 103 -14.32 10.17 -5.72
N HIS A 104 -15.28 9.24 -5.67
CA HIS A 104 -16.67 9.58 -5.88
C HIS A 104 -17.19 10.35 -4.66
N ASN A 105 -18.05 11.33 -4.90
CA ASN A 105 -18.56 12.17 -3.84
C ASN A 105 -19.42 11.43 -2.82
N ASP A 106 -19.98 10.29 -3.19
CA ASP A 106 -20.88 9.55 -2.33
C ASP A 106 -20.32 8.32 -1.65
N CYS A 107 -19.00 8.18 -1.54
CA CYS A 107 -18.49 7.01 -0.84
C CYS A 107 -18.77 7.14 0.67
N GLU A 108 -18.98 6.00 1.31
CA GLU A 108 -19.26 5.93 2.73
C GLU A 108 -18.23 6.66 3.58
N ILE A 109 -16.97 6.52 3.24
CA ILE A 109 -15.88 7.13 4.01
C ILE A 109 -16.01 8.65 4.01
N ARG A 110 -16.27 9.22 2.85
CA ARG A 110 -16.39 10.66 2.73
C ARG A 110 -17.62 11.18 3.49
N ARG A 111 -18.71 10.43 3.47
CA ARG A 111 -19.90 10.81 4.22
C ARG A 111 -19.67 10.77 5.73
N LEU A 112 -18.89 9.80 6.20
CA LEU A 112 -18.66 9.64 7.64
C LEU A 112 -17.60 10.59 8.19
N THR A 113 -16.56 10.87 7.40
CA THR A 113 -15.45 11.71 7.87
C THR A 113 -15.45 13.10 7.28
N GLY A 114 -16.25 13.35 6.26
CA GLY A 114 -16.27 14.62 5.55
C GLY A 114 -15.09 14.83 4.61
N LYS A 115 -14.09 13.96 4.67
CA LYS A 115 -12.88 14.11 3.90
C LYS A 115 -12.16 12.77 3.80
N CYS A 116 -11.45 12.54 2.73
CA CYS A 116 -10.67 11.32 2.56
C CYS A 116 -9.27 11.69 2.05
N VAL A 117 -8.24 11.08 2.64
CA VAL A 117 -6.86 11.33 2.23
C VAL A 117 -6.38 10.38 1.15
N MET A 118 -7.13 9.32 0.85
CA MET A 118 -6.72 8.37 -0.19
C MET A 118 -6.50 9.02 -1.56
N PRO A 119 -7.31 10.00 -2.00
CA PRO A 119 -7.08 10.60 -3.30
C PRO A 119 -5.73 11.28 -3.45
N THR A 120 -5.16 11.80 -2.38
CA THR A 120 -3.89 12.53 -2.44
C THR A 120 -2.74 11.76 -1.83
N ASP A 121 -2.98 11.04 -0.73
CA ASP A 121 -1.91 10.43 0.07
C ASP A 121 -1.83 8.92 -0.05
N GLY A 122 -2.90 8.28 -0.53
CA GLY A 122 -2.91 6.83 -0.68
C GLY A 122 -2.19 6.38 -1.94
N ILE A 123 -1.62 5.19 -1.89
CA ILE A 123 -1.02 4.58 -3.07
C ILE A 123 -1.59 3.19 -3.26
N PHE A 124 -1.42 2.68 -4.46
CA PHE A 124 -1.89 1.34 -4.81
C PHE A 124 -0.74 0.52 -5.37
N ALA A 125 -0.83 -0.77 -5.19
CA ALA A 125 0.25 -1.68 -5.58
C ALA A 125 -0.32 -3.01 -6.05
N VAL A 126 0.51 -3.75 -6.77
CA VAL A 126 0.25 -5.13 -7.14
C VAL A 126 1.24 -6.02 -6.40
N VAL A 127 0.88 -7.27 -6.21
CA VAL A 127 1.73 -8.24 -5.52
C VAL A 127 2.68 -8.89 -6.50
N LEU A 128 3.98 -8.75 -6.26
CA LEU A 128 5.01 -9.43 -7.05
C LEU A 128 5.42 -10.75 -6.42
N THR A 129 5.48 -10.79 -5.10
CA THR A 129 5.82 -12.02 -4.35
C THR A 129 4.83 -12.13 -3.20
N GLY A 130 4.11 -13.24 -3.16
CA GLY A 130 3.10 -13.47 -2.13
C GLY A 130 3.68 -13.87 -0.78
N GLY A 131 2.83 -13.89 0.22
CA GLY A 131 3.20 -14.26 1.57
C GLY A 131 2.28 -13.61 2.58
N THR A 132 2.72 -13.52 3.82
CA THR A 132 1.95 -12.96 4.92
C THR A 132 2.51 -11.59 5.32
N ILE A 133 1.63 -10.65 5.58
CA ILE A 133 1.99 -9.32 6.09
C ILE A 133 1.22 -9.12 7.39
N GLN A 134 1.90 -8.62 8.41
CA GLN A 134 1.28 -8.35 9.72
C GLN A 134 1.87 -7.09 10.33
N PRO A 135 1.20 -6.49 11.32
CA PRO A 135 1.75 -5.32 11.98
C PRO A 135 3.13 -5.63 12.57
N GLY A 136 4.05 -4.69 12.43
CA GLY A 136 5.42 -4.87 12.86
C GLY A 136 6.38 -5.30 11.77
N ASP A 137 5.87 -5.76 10.63
CA ASP A 137 6.73 -6.14 9.52
C ASP A 137 7.48 -4.91 8.99
N GLU A 138 8.74 -5.10 8.67
CA GLU A 138 9.56 -4.02 8.13
C GLU A 138 9.27 -3.78 6.66
N ILE A 139 9.40 -2.53 6.26
CA ILE A 139 9.22 -2.12 4.88
C ILE A 139 10.51 -1.52 4.38
N GLU A 140 10.96 -2.00 3.22
CA GLU A 140 12.15 -1.45 2.57
C GLU A 140 11.84 -1.16 1.13
N GLU A 141 12.31 -0.02 0.65
CA GLU A 141 12.23 0.29 -0.76
C GLU A 141 13.36 -0.46 -1.45
N GLU A 142 13.02 -1.34 -2.39
CA GLU A 142 14.04 -2.03 -3.18
C GLU A 142 14.63 -1.02 -4.12
N LYS A 143 15.93 -0.89 -4.11
CA LYS A 143 16.57 0.06 -5.00
C LYS A 143 16.42 -0.42 -6.43
N PRO A 144 15.99 0.45 -7.35
CA PRO A 144 15.86 0.04 -8.72
C PRO A 144 17.21 -0.36 -9.26
N TRP A 145 17.17 -1.26 -10.22
CA TRP A 145 18.37 -1.64 -10.91
C TRP A 145 18.96 -0.36 -11.49
N ASN A 146 20.18 -0.07 -11.13
CA ASN A 146 20.76 1.19 -11.47
C ASN A 146 21.91 0.98 -12.43
N ALA A 147 21.93 1.72 -13.51
CA ALA A 147 22.98 1.58 -14.50
C ALA A 147 24.37 1.75 -13.91
N SER A 148 24.53 2.61 -12.94
CA SER A 148 25.82 2.80 -12.33
C SER A 148 26.29 1.59 -11.53
N ARG A 149 25.36 0.74 -11.09
CA ARG A 149 25.71 -0.44 -10.42
C ARG A 149 25.93 -1.57 -11.31
N ARG A 150 25.52 -1.49 -12.52
CA ARG A 150 25.62 -2.55 -13.39
C ARG A 150 26.92 -2.74 -13.87
N ARG A 151 27.81 -2.20 -13.51
CA ARG A 151 28.95 -2.51 -13.93
C ARG A 151 29.32 -3.71 -13.43
N ARG A 152 28.79 -4.42 -13.30
CA ARG A 152 28.92 -5.57 -12.94
C ARG A 152 28.44 -6.37 -13.66
N PRO A 153 28.60 -6.82 -14.52
CA PRO A 153 27.96 -7.39 -15.21
C PRO A 153 27.30 -7.99 -15.60
N TRP A 154 27.21 -7.81 -15.95
CA TRP A 154 26.41 -8.23 -16.45
C TRP A 154 26.17 -8.01 -17.05
N ALA A 155 26.01 -7.61 -17.05
CA ALA A 155 25.78 -7.38 -17.41
C ALA A 155 25.50 -7.53 -17.89
N THR A 156 25.54 -7.54 -18.23
CA THR A 156 25.41 -7.71 -18.47
C THR A 156 24.84 -8.18 -18.56
N PHE A 157 24.56 -8.30 -19.11
CA PHE A 157 24.16 -8.83 -19.11
C PHE A 157 23.67 -9.11 -19.20
N CYS A 158 23.20 -9.05 -19.37
CA CYS A 158 22.88 -9.29 -19.44
C CYS A 158 22.70 -9.37 -19.66
N ALA A 159 22.59 -9.36 -20.03
CA ALA A 159 22.78 -9.45 -20.03
C ALA A 159 22.72 -9.70 -20.12
N THR A 160 22.75 -9.76 -20.50
CA THR A 160 23.01 -10.04 -20.35
C THR A 160 22.93 -10.33 -20.09
N THR A 161 22.77 -10.43 -20.27
CA THR A 161 22.87 -10.64 -19.83
C THR A 161 22.96 -10.58 -19.75
#